data_bf6323399f95c0d7934524644e90ef95
#
_entry.id   bf6323399f95c0d7934524644e90ef95
#
_cell.length_a   1.000
_cell.length_b   1.000
_cell.length_c   1.000
_cell.angle_alpha   90.00
_cell.angle_beta   90.00
_cell.angle_gamma   90.00
#
_symmetry.space_group_name_H-M   'P 1'
#
loop_
_entity.id
_entity.type
_entity.pdbx_description
1 polymer ?
#
loop_
_entity_poly.entity_id
_entity_poly.type
_entity_poly.pdbx_seq_one_letter_code
_entity_poly.pdbx_strand_id
1 'polypeptide(L)'
;FVVLGNMNAITYREVFPLIRSNLIWAGTKQFGGGMDMIMPAATFDAEVAGSFRVNSDGQIIKNIMGVIWYSNLDHGRRHQPLALMSEEDNIKFSKHKEVRGRGYLKYDNYDAIEVPFTDAIPSDYEGVMGVPISFLDKYNPDQFEILGASDNGLIDDAYKTTPGLTEAFVENYYAN
;
A
#
# COMPACT_ATOMS: atom_id res chain seq x y z
N PHE A 1 4.60 2.77 19.80
CA PHE A 1 5.39 3.88 19.21
C PHE A 1 4.66 4.51 18.01
N VAL A 2 5.08 5.73 17.65
CA VAL A 2 4.65 6.42 16.41
C VAL A 2 5.92 7.03 15.79
N VAL A 3 6.13 6.77 14.52
CA VAL A 3 7.31 7.24 13.77
C VAL A 3 6.86 7.91 12.47
N LEU A 4 7.36 9.11 12.20
CA LEU A 4 7.21 9.75 10.91
C LEU A 4 8.31 9.23 9.98
N GLY A 5 7.95 8.69 8.84
CA GLY A 5 8.89 8.10 7.89
C GLY A 5 8.54 8.38 6.43
N ASN A 6 9.46 8.01 5.56
CA ASN A 6 9.21 8.04 4.12
C ASN A 6 8.14 6.99 3.76
N MET A 7 7.19 7.37 2.93
CA MET A 7 6.14 6.48 2.45
C MET A 7 6.69 5.23 1.72
N ASN A 8 7.80 5.39 0.98
CA ASN A 8 8.39 4.26 0.27
C ASN A 8 9.04 3.22 1.22
N ALA A 9 9.22 3.57 2.50
CA ALA A 9 9.77 2.61 3.46
C ALA A 9 8.86 1.40 3.68
N ILE A 10 7.60 1.46 3.29
CA ILE A 10 6.69 0.29 3.33
C ILE A 10 7.20 -0.88 2.48
N THR A 11 8.02 -0.63 1.45
CA THR A 11 8.62 -1.66 0.60
C THR A 11 10.03 -2.04 1.00
N TYR A 12 10.60 -1.41 2.04
CA TYR A 12 11.97 -1.73 2.46
C TYR A 12 12.04 -3.12 3.09
N ARG A 13 13.11 -3.82 2.78
CA ARG A 13 13.36 -5.19 3.24
C ARG A 13 13.25 -5.35 4.76
N GLU A 14 13.63 -4.32 5.51
CA GLU A 14 13.59 -4.31 6.98
C GLU A 14 12.22 -3.93 7.54
N VAL A 15 11.39 -3.23 6.75
CA VAL A 15 10.08 -2.68 7.19
C VAL A 15 8.93 -3.58 6.78
N PHE A 16 8.91 -4.04 5.53
CA PHE A 16 7.79 -4.80 5.00
C PHE A 16 7.48 -6.09 5.79
N PRO A 17 8.46 -6.89 6.25
CA PRO A 17 8.18 -8.06 7.07
C PRO A 17 7.44 -7.73 8.38
N LEU A 18 7.69 -6.56 8.96
CA LEU A 18 6.99 -6.10 10.16
C LEU A 18 5.52 -5.75 9.86
N ILE A 19 5.26 -5.16 8.67
CA ILE A 19 3.90 -4.86 8.20
C ILE A 19 3.14 -6.16 7.91
N ARG A 20 3.78 -7.10 7.17
CA ARG A 20 3.23 -8.42 6.87
C ARG A 20 2.87 -9.20 8.14
N SER A 21 3.75 -9.17 9.13
CA SER A 21 3.53 -9.84 10.43
C SER A 21 2.59 -9.09 11.35
N ASN A 22 1.98 -8.02 10.88
CA ASN A 22 1.04 -7.21 11.65
C ASN A 22 1.63 -6.64 12.96
N LEU A 23 2.90 -6.30 12.94
CA LEU A 23 3.64 -5.71 14.06
C LEU A 23 3.69 -4.18 14.00
N ILE A 24 3.66 -3.63 12.77
CA ILE A 24 3.53 -2.19 12.51
C ILE A 24 2.60 -1.97 11.32
N TRP A 25 2.07 -0.78 11.22
CA TRP A 25 1.17 -0.38 10.13
C TRP A 25 1.21 1.12 9.86
N ALA A 26 0.59 1.54 8.77
CA ALA A 26 0.40 2.95 8.45
C ALA A 26 -0.60 3.58 9.43
N GLY A 27 -0.34 4.81 9.84
CA GLY A 27 -1.26 5.60 10.66
C GLY A 27 -2.52 6.03 9.90
N THR A 28 -3.34 6.83 10.55
CA THR A 28 -4.66 7.23 10.05
C THR A 28 -4.61 8.15 8.82
N LYS A 29 -3.47 8.77 8.52
CA LYS A 29 -3.32 9.62 7.34
C LYS A 29 -3.18 8.76 6.08
N GLN A 30 -3.99 9.07 5.06
CA GLN A 30 -3.95 8.40 3.75
C GLN A 30 -2.63 8.61 3.03
N PHE A 31 -2.26 7.66 2.17
CA PHE A 31 -1.14 7.79 1.26
C PHE A 31 -1.41 8.90 0.25
N GLY A 32 -0.36 9.63 -0.10
CA GLY A 32 -0.47 10.77 -1.00
C GLY A 32 -0.88 12.08 -0.30
N GLY A 33 -0.99 13.15 -1.09
CA GLY A 33 -1.38 14.48 -0.62
C GLY A 33 -0.39 15.21 0.30
N GLY A 34 0.72 14.57 0.65
CA GLY A 34 1.72 15.14 1.57
C GLY A 34 1.20 15.37 3.00
N MET A 35 2.02 15.98 3.83
CA MET A 35 1.68 16.37 5.19
C MET A 35 2.07 17.83 5.42
N ASP A 36 1.12 18.62 5.89
CA ASP A 36 1.38 20.00 6.27
C ASP A 36 2.16 20.07 7.58
N MET A 37 3.28 20.73 7.55
CA MET A 37 4.15 20.92 8.70
C MET A 37 4.38 22.41 8.95
N ILE A 38 4.35 22.80 10.23
CA ILE A 38 4.76 24.13 10.66
C ILE A 38 6.27 24.18 10.61
N MET A 39 6.81 25.11 9.84
CA MET A 39 8.24 25.32 9.71
C MET A 39 8.71 26.39 10.71
N PRO A 40 9.81 26.11 11.48
CA PRO A 40 10.38 27.12 12.35
C PRO A 40 10.90 28.30 11.53
N ALA A 41 10.47 29.52 11.84
CA ALA A 41 10.85 30.73 11.09
C ALA A 41 12.38 30.95 11.08
N ALA A 42 13.06 30.56 12.16
CA ALA A 42 14.53 30.72 12.28
C ALA A 42 15.35 29.86 11.30
N THR A 43 14.76 28.76 10.80
CA THR A 43 15.45 27.83 9.88
C THR A 43 14.79 27.77 8.51
N PHE A 44 13.76 28.59 8.27
CA PHE A 44 13.04 28.61 7.02
C PHE A 44 13.70 29.55 6.02
N ASP A 45 14.14 28.99 4.89
CA ASP A 45 14.65 29.70 3.75
C ASP A 45 13.63 29.63 2.60
N ALA A 46 13.01 30.75 2.26
CA ALA A 46 11.99 30.84 1.24
C ALA A 46 12.51 30.56 -0.18
N GLU A 47 13.78 30.85 -0.46
CA GLU A 47 14.38 30.60 -1.79
C GLU A 47 14.61 29.11 -2.03
N VAL A 48 14.95 28.37 -0.97
CA VAL A 48 15.22 26.93 -1.02
C VAL A 48 13.94 26.10 -0.83
N ALA A 49 12.99 26.62 -0.05
CA ALA A 49 11.83 25.87 0.40
C ALA A 49 10.80 25.57 -0.72
N GLY A 50 10.81 26.28 -1.84
CA GLY A 50 9.75 26.20 -2.87
C GLY A 50 8.41 26.70 -2.34
N SER A 51 7.29 26.10 -2.77
CA SER A 51 5.96 26.56 -2.37
C SER A 51 5.68 26.36 -0.87
N PHE A 52 5.17 27.40 -0.23
CA PHE A 52 4.70 27.40 1.15
C PHE A 52 3.49 28.33 1.30
N ARG A 53 2.83 28.29 2.43
CA ARG A 53 1.76 29.22 2.78
C ARG A 53 1.93 29.72 4.21
N VAL A 54 1.30 30.83 4.53
CA VAL A 54 1.22 31.37 5.89
C VAL A 54 -0.22 31.19 6.36
N ASN A 55 -0.41 30.63 7.55
CA ASN A 55 -1.75 30.49 8.14
C ASN A 55 -2.22 31.79 8.82
N SER A 56 -3.45 31.78 9.37
CA SER A 56 -4.03 32.92 10.10
C SER A 56 -3.19 33.38 11.30
N ASP A 57 -2.42 32.48 11.87
CA ASP A 57 -1.60 32.73 13.08
C ASP A 57 -0.18 33.20 12.71
N GLY A 58 0.09 33.46 11.44
CA GLY A 58 1.39 33.90 10.92
C GLY A 58 2.45 32.79 10.86
N GLN A 59 2.05 31.52 11.00
CA GLN A 59 2.97 30.38 10.93
C GLN A 59 3.21 29.96 9.48
N ILE A 60 4.44 29.63 9.17
CA ILE A 60 4.83 29.11 7.86
C ILE A 60 4.47 27.64 7.77
N ILE A 61 3.63 27.29 6.81
CA ILE A 61 3.18 25.91 6.56
C ILE A 61 3.78 25.44 5.24
N LYS A 62 4.47 24.32 5.29
CA LYS A 62 4.97 23.62 4.11
C LYS A 62 4.35 22.24 4.00
N ASN A 63 3.86 21.89 2.81
CA ASN A 63 3.43 20.53 2.52
C ASN A 63 4.64 19.66 2.18
N ILE A 64 4.88 18.62 2.95
CA ILE A 64 5.96 17.65 2.74
C ILE A 64 5.36 16.39 2.12
N MET A 65 5.74 16.11 0.88
CA MET A 65 5.28 14.94 0.15
C MET A 65 6.02 13.67 0.58
N GLY A 66 5.40 12.50 0.35
CA GLY A 66 6.03 11.20 0.53
C GLY A 66 6.30 10.82 1.99
N VAL A 67 5.63 11.45 2.96
CA VAL A 67 5.74 11.09 4.38
C VAL A 67 4.45 10.51 4.92
N ILE A 68 4.56 9.48 5.76
CA ILE A 68 3.46 8.87 6.49
C ILE A 68 3.87 8.56 7.93
N TRP A 69 2.88 8.36 8.77
CA TRP A 69 3.08 7.83 10.12
C TRP A 69 3.11 6.30 10.08
N TYR A 70 4.08 5.70 10.76
CA TYR A 70 4.13 4.28 11.10
C TYR A 70 3.86 4.11 12.58
N SER A 71 3.11 3.08 12.96
CA SER A 71 2.75 2.86 14.35
C SER A 71 2.49 1.38 14.63
N ASN A 72 2.58 1.01 15.91
CA ASN A 72 2.00 -0.22 16.46
C ASN A 72 0.81 0.07 17.40
N LEU A 73 0.34 1.30 17.42
CA LEU A 73 -0.88 1.67 18.14
C LEU A 73 -2.09 1.40 17.27
N ASP A 74 -3.01 0.61 17.80
CA ASP A 74 -4.22 0.28 17.06
C ASP A 74 -5.12 1.50 16.84
N HIS A 75 -5.86 1.49 15.73
CA HIS A 75 -6.81 2.56 15.40
C HIS A 75 -7.96 2.03 14.54
N GLY A 76 -9.13 2.62 14.69
CA GLY A 76 -10.37 2.15 14.07
C GLY A 76 -10.35 2.09 12.54
N ARG A 77 -9.49 2.86 11.86
CA ARG A 77 -9.36 2.79 10.41
C ARG A 77 -8.84 1.44 9.90
N ARG A 78 -7.99 0.77 10.68
CA ARG A 78 -7.49 -0.58 10.33
C ARG A 78 -8.58 -1.64 10.29
N HIS A 79 -9.65 -1.44 11.03
CA HIS A 79 -10.77 -2.37 11.18
C HIS A 79 -11.98 -1.96 10.32
N GLN A 80 -11.83 -0.96 9.46
CA GLN A 80 -12.86 -0.59 8.51
C GLN A 80 -12.81 -1.53 7.31
N PRO A 81 -13.84 -2.36 7.08
CA PRO A 81 -13.88 -3.22 5.92
C PRO A 81 -13.89 -2.40 4.62
N LEU A 82 -13.15 -2.86 3.63
CA LEU A 82 -13.28 -2.33 2.29
C LEU A 82 -14.65 -2.72 1.74
N ALA A 83 -15.39 -1.70 1.28
CA ALA A 83 -16.64 -1.92 0.53
C ALA A 83 -16.25 -2.31 -0.91
N LEU A 84 -16.41 -3.60 -1.23
CA LEU A 84 -15.96 -4.20 -2.48
C LEU A 84 -17.17 -4.77 -3.24
N MET A 85 -17.09 -4.73 -4.56
CA MET A 85 -18.03 -5.39 -5.46
C MET A 85 -17.60 -6.85 -5.69
N SER A 86 -18.55 -7.70 -6.11
CA SER A 86 -18.22 -9.04 -6.62
C SER A 86 -17.37 -8.97 -7.89
N GLU A 87 -16.77 -10.08 -8.29
CA GLU A 87 -16.05 -10.16 -9.56
C GLU A 87 -16.96 -9.77 -10.73
N GLU A 88 -18.16 -10.32 -10.76
CA GLU A 88 -19.16 -10.04 -11.81
C GLU A 88 -19.53 -8.56 -11.85
N ASP A 89 -19.77 -7.93 -10.70
CA ASP A 89 -20.11 -6.52 -10.62
C ASP A 89 -18.94 -5.61 -10.99
N ASN A 90 -17.72 -5.98 -10.65
CA ASN A 90 -16.53 -5.26 -11.09
C ASN A 90 -16.38 -5.30 -12.62
N ILE A 91 -16.61 -6.46 -13.24
CA ILE A 91 -16.57 -6.59 -14.69
C ILE A 91 -17.67 -5.74 -15.36
N LYS A 92 -18.83 -5.63 -14.77
CA LYS A 92 -19.95 -4.84 -15.32
C LYS A 92 -19.83 -3.34 -15.06
N PHE A 93 -19.49 -2.95 -13.85
CA PHE A 93 -19.73 -1.60 -13.34
C PHE A 93 -18.47 -0.86 -12.88
N SER A 94 -17.29 -1.51 -12.83
CA SER A 94 -16.06 -0.83 -12.40
C SER A 94 -15.84 0.45 -13.19
N LYS A 95 -15.38 1.50 -12.50
CA LYS A 95 -14.92 2.73 -13.15
C LYS A 95 -13.61 2.54 -13.93
N HIS A 96 -12.89 1.45 -13.64
CA HIS A 96 -11.58 1.14 -14.21
C HIS A 96 -11.74 0.33 -15.51
N LYS A 97 -11.21 0.88 -16.60
CA LYS A 97 -11.30 0.27 -17.95
C LYS A 97 -10.49 -1.03 -18.06
N GLU A 98 -9.51 -1.19 -17.20
CA GLU A 98 -8.65 -2.36 -17.12
C GLU A 98 -9.43 -3.61 -16.67
N VAL A 99 -10.46 -3.42 -15.85
CA VAL A 99 -11.31 -4.49 -15.30
C VAL A 99 -12.64 -4.54 -16.02
N ARG A 100 -13.28 -3.36 -16.23
CA ARG A 100 -14.61 -3.29 -16.83
C ARG A 100 -14.67 -3.87 -18.24
N GLY A 101 -15.47 -4.91 -18.42
CA GLY A 101 -15.68 -5.63 -19.69
C GLY A 101 -14.55 -6.59 -20.05
N ARG A 102 -13.51 -6.73 -19.21
CA ARG A 102 -12.32 -7.57 -19.48
C ARG A 102 -12.11 -8.67 -18.44
N GLY A 103 -12.46 -8.40 -17.18
CA GLY A 103 -12.12 -9.26 -16.06
C GLY A 103 -10.68 -9.07 -15.58
N TYR A 104 -10.20 -10.04 -14.81
CA TYR A 104 -8.87 -10.02 -14.21
C TYR A 104 -7.91 -10.89 -14.99
N LEU A 105 -6.71 -10.37 -15.25
CA LEU A 105 -5.63 -11.15 -15.85
C LEU A 105 -5.06 -12.12 -14.80
N LYS A 106 -4.64 -13.30 -15.24
CA LYS A 106 -3.88 -14.21 -14.40
C LYS A 106 -2.39 -13.99 -14.65
N TYR A 107 -1.59 -14.15 -13.61
CA TYR A 107 -0.14 -14.18 -13.78
C TYR A 107 0.30 -15.50 -14.43
N ASP A 108 1.32 -15.41 -15.30
CA ASP A 108 1.85 -16.60 -15.97
C ASP A 108 2.65 -17.50 -15.02
N ASN A 109 3.21 -16.93 -13.96
CA ASN A 109 4.22 -17.56 -13.12
C ASN A 109 3.65 -18.18 -11.83
N TYR A 110 2.43 -17.79 -11.42
CA TYR A 110 1.80 -18.30 -10.20
C TYR A 110 0.27 -18.18 -10.26
N ASP A 111 -0.41 -18.98 -9.45
CA ASP A 111 -1.87 -19.01 -9.45
C ASP A 111 -2.46 -17.82 -8.68
N ALA A 112 -2.48 -16.68 -9.34
CA ALA A 112 -3.05 -15.45 -8.81
C ALA A 112 -3.63 -14.58 -9.93
N ILE A 113 -4.56 -13.70 -9.57
CA ILE A 113 -5.10 -12.67 -10.47
C ILE A 113 -4.42 -11.32 -10.24
N GLU A 114 -4.24 -10.54 -11.30
CA GLU A 114 -3.80 -9.15 -11.21
C GLU A 114 -4.99 -8.24 -10.92
N VAL A 115 -4.94 -7.53 -9.81
CA VAL A 115 -5.93 -6.54 -9.41
C VAL A 115 -5.31 -5.15 -9.49
N PRO A 116 -5.58 -4.37 -10.55
CA PRO A 116 -4.84 -3.13 -10.81
C PRO A 116 -5.17 -1.98 -9.86
N PHE A 117 -6.29 -2.07 -9.13
CA PHE A 117 -6.76 -1.01 -8.22
C PHE A 117 -7.35 -1.59 -6.95
N THR A 118 -7.08 -0.99 -5.80
CA THR A 118 -7.58 -1.43 -4.50
C THR A 118 -9.11 -1.50 -4.42
N ASP A 119 -9.81 -0.61 -5.09
CA ASP A 119 -11.28 -0.59 -5.12
C ASP A 119 -11.88 -1.50 -6.21
N ALA A 120 -11.05 -2.23 -6.93
CA ALA A 120 -11.44 -3.29 -7.85
C ALA A 120 -11.13 -4.70 -7.33
N ILE A 121 -10.74 -4.83 -6.07
CA ILE A 121 -10.61 -6.15 -5.43
C ILE A 121 -11.98 -6.83 -5.41
N PRO A 122 -12.12 -8.05 -5.97
CA PRO A 122 -13.38 -8.78 -5.92
C PRO A 122 -13.65 -9.31 -4.51
N SER A 123 -14.89 -9.10 -4.02
CA SER A 123 -15.29 -9.50 -2.66
C SER A 123 -15.53 -10.99 -2.49
N ASP A 124 -15.69 -11.71 -3.59
CA ASP A 124 -16.04 -13.13 -3.68
C ASP A 124 -14.93 -14.02 -4.25
N TYR A 125 -13.71 -13.49 -4.40
CA TYR A 125 -12.55 -14.25 -4.83
C TYR A 125 -11.69 -14.64 -3.61
N GLU A 126 -11.54 -15.94 -3.41
CA GLU A 126 -10.80 -16.50 -2.26
C GLU A 126 -9.33 -16.85 -2.59
N GLY A 127 -8.92 -16.66 -3.85
CA GLY A 127 -7.56 -16.97 -4.31
C GLY A 127 -6.54 -15.86 -4.01
N VAL A 128 -5.32 -16.09 -4.46
CA VAL A 128 -4.23 -15.11 -4.34
C VAL A 128 -4.42 -13.95 -5.33
N MET A 129 -4.21 -12.74 -4.88
CA MET A 129 -4.35 -11.51 -5.66
C MET A 129 -3.09 -10.67 -5.61
N GLY A 130 -2.57 -10.25 -6.76
CA GLY A 130 -1.57 -9.20 -6.83
C GLY A 130 -2.27 -7.84 -6.81
N VAL A 131 -2.04 -7.07 -5.75
CA VAL A 131 -2.65 -5.76 -5.55
C VAL A 131 -1.58 -4.66 -5.52
N PRO A 132 -1.90 -3.41 -5.90
CA PRO A 132 -0.93 -2.33 -5.84
C PRO A 132 -0.54 -2.02 -4.40
N ILE A 133 0.68 -1.52 -4.19
CA ILE A 133 1.21 -1.18 -2.86
C ILE A 133 0.31 -0.19 -2.09
N SER A 134 -0.45 0.64 -2.80
CA SER A 134 -1.45 1.55 -2.22
C SER A 134 -2.57 0.83 -1.45
N PHE A 135 -2.74 -0.47 -1.63
CA PHE A 135 -3.62 -1.31 -0.83
C PHE A 135 -3.30 -1.21 0.67
N LEU A 136 -2.02 -1.10 1.04
CA LEU A 136 -1.60 -1.00 2.44
C LEU A 136 -2.15 0.24 3.17
N ASP A 137 -2.57 1.27 2.43
CA ASP A 137 -3.28 2.43 3.00
C ASP A 137 -4.66 2.08 3.58
N LYS A 138 -5.26 1.02 3.05
CA LYS A 138 -6.62 0.57 3.39
C LYS A 138 -6.63 -0.86 3.93
N TYR A 139 -5.48 -1.42 4.19
CA TYR A 139 -5.35 -2.79 4.67
C TYR A 139 -6.11 -2.99 5.97
N ASN A 140 -6.98 -3.99 5.95
CA ASN A 140 -7.70 -4.47 7.12
C ASN A 140 -7.28 -5.93 7.39
N PRO A 141 -6.62 -6.22 8.53
CA PRO A 141 -6.13 -7.54 8.86
C PRO A 141 -7.25 -8.55 9.17
N ASP A 142 -8.48 -8.07 9.44
CA ASP A 142 -9.65 -8.93 9.65
C ASP A 142 -10.28 -9.38 8.32
N GLN A 143 -9.91 -8.73 7.21
CA GLN A 143 -10.47 -8.97 5.88
C GLN A 143 -9.45 -9.63 4.92
N PHE A 144 -8.16 -9.35 5.10
CA PHE A 144 -7.10 -9.79 4.18
C PHE A 144 -5.87 -10.28 4.92
N GLU A 145 -5.14 -11.19 4.30
CA GLU A 145 -3.81 -11.61 4.68
C GLU A 145 -2.78 -11.11 3.65
N ILE A 146 -1.67 -10.53 4.10
CA ILE A 146 -0.55 -10.14 3.25
C ILE A 146 0.39 -11.33 3.11
N LEU A 147 0.47 -11.90 1.92
CA LEU A 147 1.32 -13.06 1.65
C LEU A 147 2.78 -12.66 1.36
N GLY A 148 2.99 -11.55 0.67
CA GLY A 148 4.32 -11.08 0.31
C GLY A 148 4.32 -9.82 -0.55
N ALA A 149 5.49 -9.41 -1.02
CA ALA A 149 5.68 -8.38 -2.02
C ALA A 149 6.53 -8.90 -3.17
N SER A 150 6.26 -8.44 -4.39
CA SER A 150 6.90 -8.91 -5.61
C SER A 150 8.28 -8.32 -5.88
N ASP A 151 8.72 -7.36 -5.09
CA ASP A 151 9.99 -6.67 -5.24
C ASP A 151 10.97 -6.97 -4.09
N ASN A 152 12.23 -6.59 -4.26
CA ASN A 152 13.29 -6.62 -3.25
C ASN A 152 13.56 -8.00 -2.59
N GLY A 153 13.25 -9.09 -3.28
CA GLY A 153 13.51 -10.45 -2.77
C GLY A 153 12.58 -10.88 -1.63
N LEU A 154 11.51 -10.14 -1.36
CA LEU A 154 10.52 -10.48 -0.33
C LEU A 154 9.61 -11.66 -0.74
N ILE A 155 9.64 -12.04 -2.03
CA ILE A 155 8.94 -13.23 -2.55
C ILE A 155 9.50 -14.52 -1.97
N ASP A 156 10.81 -14.59 -1.71
CA ASP A 156 11.48 -15.78 -1.23
C ASP A 156 10.91 -16.29 0.10
N ASP A 157 10.68 -15.39 1.03
CA ASP A 157 10.09 -15.74 2.32
C ASP A 157 8.59 -16.01 2.18
N ALA A 158 7.91 -15.34 1.25
CA ALA A 158 6.51 -15.60 0.95
C ALA A 158 6.32 -16.96 0.27
N TYR A 159 7.21 -17.35 -0.66
CA TYR A 159 7.15 -18.64 -1.35
C TYR A 159 7.20 -19.84 -0.41
N LYS A 160 8.10 -19.81 0.55
CA LYS A 160 8.27 -20.91 1.53
C LYS A 160 7.04 -21.13 2.42
N THR A 161 6.15 -20.17 2.52
CA THR A 161 5.01 -20.17 3.43
C THR A 161 3.65 -20.02 2.76
N THR A 162 3.61 -19.74 1.43
CA THR A 162 2.39 -19.35 0.75
C THR A 162 1.98 -20.37 -0.30
N PRO A 163 0.82 -21.03 -0.15
CA PRO A 163 0.24 -21.85 -1.21
C PRO A 163 -0.02 -20.99 -2.46
N GLY A 164 0.29 -21.52 -3.64
CA GLY A 164 -0.01 -20.87 -4.93
C GLY A 164 1.18 -20.19 -5.62
N LEU A 165 2.32 -19.96 -4.95
CA LEU A 165 3.57 -19.62 -5.63
C LEU A 165 4.26 -20.90 -6.10
N THR A 166 4.67 -20.96 -7.37
CA THR A 166 5.33 -22.16 -7.95
C THR A 166 6.85 -22.05 -7.87
N GLU A 167 7.53 -23.20 -7.71
CA GLU A 167 9.00 -23.29 -7.76
C GLU A 167 9.58 -22.62 -9.02
N ALA A 168 8.93 -22.81 -10.17
CA ALA A 168 9.36 -22.24 -11.44
C ALA A 168 9.41 -20.70 -11.44
N PHE A 169 8.56 -20.03 -10.65
CA PHE A 169 8.60 -18.58 -10.51
C PHE A 169 9.86 -18.11 -9.77
N VAL A 170 10.18 -18.76 -8.66
CA VAL A 170 11.35 -18.43 -7.84
C VAL A 170 12.64 -18.66 -8.65
N GLU A 171 12.75 -19.78 -9.36
CA GLU A 171 13.90 -20.07 -10.22
C GLU A 171 14.08 -19.04 -11.33
N ASN A 172 13.00 -18.61 -12.00
CA ASN A 172 13.07 -17.61 -13.06
C ASN A 172 13.39 -16.21 -12.54
N TYR A 173 12.96 -15.87 -11.34
CA TYR A 173 13.22 -14.56 -10.74
C TYR A 173 14.70 -14.35 -10.39
N TYR A 174 15.39 -15.42 -9.95
CA TYR A 174 16.82 -15.38 -9.62
C TYR A 174 17.77 -15.75 -10.77
N ALA A 175 17.25 -16.23 -11.90
CA ALA A 175 18.05 -16.58 -13.08
C ALA A 175 18.36 -15.39 -14.00
N ASN A 176 17.77 -14.21 -13.77
CA ASN A 176 17.99 -12.96 -14.48
C ASN A 176 18.59 -11.90 -13.56
#